data_01a7ecce5e855cd89a7834e822a5df71
#
_entry.id   01a7ecce5e855cd89a7834e822a5df71
#
_cell.length_a   1.000
_cell.length_b   1.000
_cell.length_c   1.000
_cell.angle_alpha   90.00
_cell.angle_beta   90.00
_cell.angle_gamma   90.00
#
_symmetry.space_group_name_H-M   'P 1'
#
loop_
_entity.id
_entity.type
_entity.pdbx_description
1 polymer ?
#
loop_
_entity_poly.entity_id
_entity_poly.type
_entity_poly.pdbx_seq_one_letter_code
_entity_poly.pdbx_strand_id
1 'polypeptide(L)'
;ISSLLYQPMSFFDQASKGEIVNRIIFTTNQITGAATNALKILVKEGFLLIGLFIYLLYLSWKLTLVILVIAPLIGIIVAIAGRRLRKVAKKIQDVMGIVTQVSNEIASGAKEIKSFNNESGEEDRFRQANDENLKQNLKMESTGNLTTPLIQVFVAFALAAMSYLALTNLSELNLPSESFVAFFTAAGLMARPIRQLSSLNAVIQRGLAAAEDIFSTIDNPPEKYDEGIDINKTLEGEVQIENVSFSYSHEMDPVLKNISITAKKGETVALVGKSGSGKSTIVNLLNRFYDDYEGRIRIDGYDIKKIKLTDLRNSISYVSQDPTIFNDTVKNNI
;
A
#
# COMPACT_ATOMS: atom_id res chain seq x y z
N ILE A 1 -7.63 -11.32 -7.88
CA ILE A 1 -7.02 -12.66 -7.69
C ILE A 1 -6.71 -13.31 -9.04
N SER A 2 -7.66 -13.36 -9.98
CA SER A 2 -7.42 -13.96 -11.30
C SER A 2 -6.14 -13.40 -11.95
N SER A 3 -6.02 -12.07 -12.08
CA SER A 3 -4.82 -11.43 -12.64
C SER A 3 -3.53 -11.82 -11.89
N LEU A 4 -3.59 -11.99 -10.58
CA LEU A 4 -2.44 -12.38 -9.77
C LEU A 4 -1.97 -13.82 -10.04
N LEU A 5 -2.91 -14.76 -10.22
CA LEU A 5 -2.59 -16.16 -10.46
C LEU A 5 -1.88 -16.40 -11.80
N TYR A 6 -2.11 -15.51 -12.77
CA TYR A 6 -1.48 -15.58 -14.10
C TYR A 6 -0.22 -14.70 -14.21
N GLN A 7 0.29 -14.15 -13.11
CA GLN A 7 1.55 -13.41 -13.12
C GLN A 7 2.74 -14.33 -13.34
N PRO A 8 3.79 -13.89 -14.05
CA PRO A 8 5.02 -14.65 -14.21
C PRO A 8 5.74 -14.85 -12.87
N MET A 9 6.55 -15.92 -12.79
CA MET A 9 7.27 -16.26 -11.54
C MET A 9 8.19 -15.13 -11.06
N SER A 10 8.75 -14.35 -11.96
CA SER A 10 9.56 -13.17 -11.65
C SER A 10 8.82 -12.11 -10.80
N PHE A 11 7.50 -12.02 -10.91
CA PHE A 11 6.68 -11.18 -10.05
C PHE A 11 6.69 -11.67 -8.59
N PHE A 12 6.58 -12.98 -8.40
CA PHE A 12 6.57 -13.59 -7.06
C PHE A 12 7.95 -13.60 -6.41
N ASP A 13 9.02 -13.58 -7.18
CA ASP A 13 10.39 -13.47 -6.66
C ASP A 13 10.69 -12.06 -6.13
N GLN A 14 10.09 -11.03 -6.73
CA GLN A 14 10.29 -9.63 -6.33
C GLN A 14 9.39 -9.22 -5.16
N ALA A 15 8.21 -9.82 -5.03
CA ALA A 15 7.24 -9.49 -4.00
C ALA A 15 7.32 -10.45 -2.81
N SER A 16 7.37 -9.93 -1.59
CA SER A 16 7.25 -10.78 -0.41
C SER A 16 5.84 -11.38 -0.27
N LYS A 17 5.72 -12.59 0.30
CA LYS A 17 4.41 -13.22 0.58
C LYS A 17 3.47 -12.30 1.36
N GLY A 18 4.02 -11.56 2.35
CA GLY A 18 3.26 -10.60 3.15
C GLY A 18 2.74 -9.43 2.32
N GLU A 19 3.52 -8.94 1.37
CA GLU A 19 3.11 -7.86 0.46
C GLU A 19 1.95 -8.28 -0.44
N ILE A 20 2.01 -9.47 -1.02
CA ILE A 20 0.93 -10.03 -1.85
C ILE A 20 -0.37 -10.16 -1.04
N VAL A 21 -0.30 -10.71 0.17
CA VAL A 21 -1.46 -10.82 1.08
C VAL A 21 -2.00 -9.43 1.44
N ASN A 22 -1.12 -8.48 1.73
CA ASN A 22 -1.48 -7.09 2.02
C ASN A 22 -2.23 -6.44 0.85
N ARG A 23 -1.76 -6.61 -0.39
CA ARG A 23 -2.44 -6.12 -1.60
C ARG A 23 -3.85 -6.68 -1.75
N ILE A 24 -4.01 -7.99 -1.56
CA ILE A 24 -5.31 -8.66 -1.70
C ILE A 24 -6.31 -8.18 -0.64
N ILE A 25 -5.90 -8.11 0.62
CA ILE A 25 -6.81 -7.87 1.74
C ILE A 25 -6.90 -6.39 2.09
N PHE A 26 -5.77 -5.76 2.40
CA PHE A 26 -5.76 -4.41 2.98
C PHE A 26 -5.85 -3.32 1.91
N THR A 27 -5.06 -3.42 0.84
CA THR A 27 -5.05 -2.40 -0.22
C THR A 27 -6.40 -2.35 -0.95
N THR A 28 -7.02 -3.50 -1.22
CA THR A 28 -8.37 -3.57 -1.81
C THR A 28 -9.43 -2.93 -0.90
N ASN A 29 -9.37 -3.19 0.41
CA ASN A 29 -10.27 -2.57 1.38
C ASN A 29 -10.05 -1.06 1.49
N GLN A 30 -8.82 -0.57 1.33
CA GLN A 30 -8.53 0.86 1.30
C GLN A 30 -9.22 1.57 0.13
N ILE A 31 -9.23 0.99 -1.06
CA ILE A 31 -9.93 1.56 -2.23
C ILE A 31 -11.42 1.68 -1.95
N THR A 32 -12.05 0.58 -1.51
CA THR A 32 -13.48 0.57 -1.21
C THR A 32 -13.83 1.54 -0.09
N GLY A 33 -13.03 1.55 0.98
CA GLY A 33 -13.19 2.47 2.11
C GLY A 33 -13.01 3.94 1.70
N ALA A 34 -12.02 4.24 0.88
CA ALA A 34 -11.78 5.59 0.38
C ALA A 34 -12.93 6.07 -0.51
N ALA A 35 -13.37 5.26 -1.47
CA ALA A 35 -14.47 5.61 -2.38
C ALA A 35 -15.77 5.85 -1.61
N THR A 36 -16.14 4.93 -0.71
CA THR A 36 -17.36 5.03 0.09
C THR A 36 -17.33 6.23 1.03
N ASN A 37 -16.21 6.43 1.75
CA ASN A 37 -16.08 7.55 2.68
C ASN A 37 -16.00 8.90 1.95
N ALA A 38 -15.30 8.97 0.82
CA ALA A 38 -15.23 10.19 0.03
C ALA A 38 -16.62 10.61 -0.47
N LEU A 39 -17.38 9.68 -1.03
CA LEU A 39 -18.73 9.93 -1.50
C LEU A 39 -19.67 10.35 -0.35
N LYS A 40 -19.62 9.63 0.78
CA LYS A 40 -20.40 9.94 1.97
C LYS A 40 -20.10 11.35 2.52
N ILE A 41 -18.81 11.71 2.62
CA ILE A 41 -18.39 13.03 3.10
C ILE A 41 -18.86 14.11 2.11
N LEU A 42 -18.63 13.92 0.82
CA LEU A 42 -18.97 14.90 -0.20
C LEU A 42 -20.49 15.16 -0.25
N VAL A 43 -21.29 14.12 -0.27
CA VAL A 43 -22.75 14.25 -0.37
C VAL A 43 -23.31 14.78 0.96
N LYS A 44 -23.07 14.07 2.07
CA LYS A 44 -23.67 14.43 3.35
C LYS A 44 -23.20 15.78 3.88
N GLU A 45 -21.90 15.96 3.98
CA GLU A 45 -21.33 17.16 4.59
C GLU A 45 -21.37 18.36 3.60
N GLY A 46 -21.30 18.08 2.29
CA GLY A 46 -21.47 19.11 1.24
C GLY A 46 -22.88 19.71 1.27
N PHE A 47 -23.93 18.86 1.21
CA PHE A 47 -25.29 19.36 1.29
C PHE A 47 -25.62 20.03 2.63
N LEU A 48 -25.08 19.49 3.74
CA LEU A 48 -25.25 20.12 5.06
C LEU A 48 -24.62 21.51 5.10
N LEU A 49 -23.40 21.66 4.57
CA LEU A 49 -22.72 22.96 4.53
C LEU A 49 -23.49 23.97 3.68
N ILE A 50 -23.95 23.57 2.48
CA ILE A 50 -24.74 24.41 1.60
C ILE A 50 -26.05 24.82 2.28
N GLY A 51 -26.77 23.88 2.88
CA GLY A 51 -28.02 24.15 3.58
C GLY A 51 -27.85 25.12 4.77
N LEU A 52 -26.81 24.90 5.60
CA LEU A 52 -26.49 25.80 6.69
C LEU A 52 -26.09 27.19 6.19
N PHE A 53 -25.31 27.27 5.10
CA PHE A 53 -24.90 28.55 4.52
C PHE A 53 -26.10 29.35 3.99
N ILE A 54 -27.02 28.70 3.27
CA ILE A 54 -28.27 29.32 2.82
C ILE A 54 -29.12 29.77 4.00
N TYR A 55 -29.20 28.95 5.05
CA TYR A 55 -29.94 29.30 6.28
C TYR A 55 -29.34 30.51 6.98
N LEU A 56 -28.02 30.62 7.08
CA LEU A 56 -27.35 31.81 7.64
C LEU A 56 -27.61 33.06 6.80
N LEU A 57 -27.59 32.97 5.48
CA LEU A 57 -27.92 34.07 4.59
C LEU A 57 -29.38 34.54 4.78
N TYR A 58 -30.29 33.57 4.94
CA TYR A 58 -31.72 33.85 5.21
C TYR A 58 -31.92 34.57 6.54
N LEU A 59 -31.20 34.16 7.63
CA LEU A 59 -31.27 34.78 8.91
C LEU A 59 -30.68 36.20 8.91
N SER A 60 -29.47 36.39 8.40
CA SER A 60 -28.81 37.68 8.28
C SER A 60 -27.61 37.63 7.33
N TRP A 61 -27.76 38.22 6.15
CA TRP A 61 -26.66 38.33 5.19
C TRP A 61 -25.49 39.19 5.73
N LYS A 62 -25.76 40.24 6.56
CA LYS A 62 -24.73 41.09 7.15
C LYS A 62 -23.83 40.31 8.14
N LEU A 63 -24.41 39.51 9.04
CA LEU A 63 -23.65 38.67 9.98
C LEU A 63 -22.93 37.49 9.24
N THR A 64 -23.54 36.98 8.19
CA THR A 64 -22.87 35.92 7.36
C THR A 64 -21.64 36.47 6.65
N LEU A 65 -21.64 37.74 6.25
CA LEU A 65 -20.47 38.42 5.68
C LEU A 65 -19.30 38.53 6.68
N VAL A 66 -19.58 38.75 7.98
CA VAL A 66 -18.55 38.74 9.04
C VAL A 66 -17.92 37.33 9.14
N ILE A 67 -18.74 36.27 9.12
CA ILE A 67 -18.21 34.91 9.13
C ILE A 67 -17.33 34.67 7.89
N LEU A 68 -17.76 35.13 6.70
CA LEU A 68 -17.02 34.94 5.44
C LEU A 68 -15.64 35.64 5.50
N VAL A 69 -15.48 36.72 6.21
CA VAL A 69 -14.19 37.39 6.40
C VAL A 69 -13.30 36.66 7.42
N ILE A 70 -13.89 36.07 8.47
CA ILE A 70 -13.14 35.35 9.52
C ILE A 70 -12.76 33.94 9.10
N ALA A 71 -13.60 33.27 8.31
CA ALA A 71 -13.35 31.88 7.86
C ALA A 71 -12.00 31.69 7.15
N PRO A 72 -11.53 32.58 6.24
CA PRO A 72 -10.20 32.47 5.64
C PRO A 72 -9.06 32.55 6.66
N LEU A 73 -9.17 33.38 7.69
CA LEU A 73 -8.16 33.51 8.75
C LEU A 73 -8.01 32.22 9.52
N ILE A 74 -9.13 31.58 9.90
CA ILE A 74 -9.14 30.27 10.53
C ILE A 74 -8.58 29.23 9.56
N GLY A 75 -8.94 29.29 8.28
CA GLY A 75 -8.44 28.41 7.23
C GLY A 75 -6.92 28.45 7.08
N ILE A 76 -6.32 29.61 7.17
CA ILE A 76 -4.85 29.80 7.13
C ILE A 76 -4.19 29.11 8.34
N ILE A 77 -4.73 29.30 9.54
CA ILE A 77 -4.20 28.64 10.76
C ILE A 77 -4.26 27.11 10.61
N VAL A 78 -5.41 26.60 10.18
CA VAL A 78 -5.60 25.15 9.96
C VAL A 78 -4.65 24.61 8.89
N ALA A 79 -4.43 25.37 7.81
CA ALA A 79 -3.51 24.98 6.74
C ALA A 79 -2.05 24.93 7.20
N ILE A 80 -1.61 25.92 8.00
CA ILE A 80 -0.25 25.95 8.58
C ILE A 80 -0.06 24.77 9.54
N ALA A 81 -0.99 24.57 10.47
CA ALA A 81 -0.97 23.44 11.39
C ALA A 81 -0.97 22.09 10.66
N GLY A 82 -1.82 21.95 9.64
CA GLY A 82 -1.92 20.74 8.84
C GLY A 82 -0.63 20.41 8.06
N ARG A 83 0.09 21.43 7.55
CA ARG A 83 1.40 21.21 6.91
C ARG A 83 2.44 20.72 7.91
N ARG A 84 2.46 21.33 9.11
CA ARG A 84 3.37 20.92 10.19
C ARG A 84 3.06 19.51 10.67
N LEU A 85 1.80 19.18 10.90
CA LEU A 85 1.35 17.85 11.32
C LEU A 85 1.74 16.78 10.28
N ARG A 86 1.55 17.03 8.98
CA ARG A 86 1.97 16.10 7.92
C ARG A 86 3.47 15.85 7.92
N LYS A 87 4.28 16.90 8.10
CA LYS A 87 5.75 16.76 8.17
C LYS A 87 6.17 15.90 9.37
N VAL A 88 5.56 16.13 10.53
CA VAL A 88 5.84 15.36 11.75
C VAL A 88 5.35 13.91 11.61
N ALA A 89 4.15 13.68 11.04
CA ALA A 89 3.60 12.36 10.81
C ALA A 89 4.51 11.51 9.90
N LYS A 90 5.04 12.09 8.81
CA LYS A 90 6.02 11.39 7.96
C LYS A 90 7.25 10.97 8.77
N LYS A 91 7.78 11.89 9.60
CA LYS A 91 8.95 11.60 10.43
C LYS A 91 8.69 10.53 11.49
N ILE A 92 7.48 10.46 12.05
CA ILE A 92 7.06 9.37 12.94
C ILE A 92 7.11 8.02 12.20
N GLN A 93 6.62 7.96 10.95
CA GLN A 93 6.68 6.72 10.15
C GLN A 93 8.11 6.28 9.88
N ASP A 94 9.01 7.22 9.51
CA ASP A 94 10.41 6.92 9.26
C ASP A 94 11.09 6.36 10.53
N VAL A 95 10.88 7.01 11.68
CA VAL A 95 11.45 6.58 12.97
C VAL A 95 10.83 5.26 13.45
N MET A 96 9.53 5.06 13.23
CA MET A 96 8.86 3.79 13.57
C MET A 96 9.42 2.63 12.75
N GLY A 97 9.81 2.88 11.50
CA GLY A 97 10.55 1.92 10.68
C GLY A 97 11.85 1.47 11.34
N ILE A 98 12.62 2.42 11.91
CA ILE A 98 13.87 2.11 12.65
C ILE A 98 13.57 1.29 13.91
N VAL A 99 12.54 1.66 14.69
CA VAL A 99 12.16 0.88 15.89
C VAL A 99 11.78 -0.55 15.52
N THR A 100 11.01 -0.72 14.43
CA THR A 100 10.61 -2.04 13.94
C THR A 100 11.82 -2.85 13.47
N GLN A 101 12.75 -2.23 12.76
CA GLN A 101 13.99 -2.87 12.32
C GLN A 101 14.83 -3.36 13.51
N VAL A 102 15.10 -2.49 14.48
CA VAL A 102 15.86 -2.85 15.71
C VAL A 102 15.15 -3.97 16.46
N SER A 103 13.82 -3.92 16.59
CA SER A 103 13.05 -4.98 17.24
C SER A 103 13.19 -6.33 16.53
N ASN A 104 13.14 -6.33 15.20
CA ASN A 104 13.32 -7.54 14.39
C ASN A 104 14.75 -8.09 14.49
N GLU A 105 15.74 -7.21 14.48
CA GLU A 105 17.16 -7.60 14.67
C GLU A 105 17.38 -8.25 16.04
N ILE A 106 16.84 -7.66 17.12
CA ILE A 106 16.89 -8.23 18.47
C ILE A 106 16.19 -9.59 18.53
N ALA A 107 15.00 -9.71 17.94
CA ALA A 107 14.24 -10.96 17.97
C ALA A 107 14.93 -12.07 17.15
N SER A 108 15.50 -11.73 16.00
CA SER A 108 16.19 -12.70 15.13
C SER A 108 17.56 -13.08 15.65
N GLY A 109 18.29 -12.11 16.21
CA GLY A 109 19.66 -12.27 16.73
C GLY A 109 19.73 -12.59 18.22
N ALA A 110 18.64 -13.08 18.83
CA ALA A 110 18.60 -13.31 20.28
C ALA A 110 19.66 -14.28 20.78
N LYS A 111 20.04 -15.29 19.99
CA LYS A 111 21.12 -16.25 20.34
C LYS A 111 22.49 -15.58 20.30
N GLU A 112 22.74 -14.78 19.32
CA GLU A 112 23.99 -14.03 19.11
C GLU A 112 24.16 -12.99 20.23
N ILE A 113 23.12 -12.23 20.54
CA ILE A 113 23.13 -11.24 21.64
C ILE A 113 23.50 -11.90 22.95
N LYS A 114 22.88 -13.05 23.28
CA LYS A 114 23.19 -13.83 24.49
C LYS A 114 24.57 -14.43 24.46
N SER A 115 25.02 -14.92 23.30
CA SER A 115 26.37 -15.53 23.19
C SER A 115 27.49 -14.52 23.41
N PHE A 116 27.25 -13.25 23.08
CA PHE A 116 28.22 -12.17 23.27
C PHE A 116 27.97 -11.32 24.51
N ASN A 117 26.94 -11.62 25.32
CA ASN A 117 26.51 -10.85 26.49
C ASN A 117 26.29 -9.36 26.19
N ASN A 118 25.68 -9.06 25.03
CA ASN A 118 25.48 -7.68 24.53
C ASN A 118 24.04 -7.18 24.74
N GLU A 119 23.32 -7.69 25.72
CA GLU A 119 21.94 -7.30 26.03
C GLU A 119 21.82 -5.80 26.32
N SER A 120 22.76 -5.25 27.09
CA SER A 120 22.77 -3.81 27.43
C SER A 120 23.01 -2.92 26.23
N GLY A 121 23.86 -3.35 25.30
CA GLY A 121 24.10 -2.61 24.04
C GLY A 121 22.87 -2.54 23.15
N GLU A 122 22.13 -3.64 23.01
CA GLU A 122 20.90 -3.69 22.23
C GLU A 122 19.74 -2.97 22.93
N GLU A 123 19.69 -3.02 24.29
CA GLU A 123 18.72 -2.21 25.06
C GLU A 123 18.94 -0.70 24.83
N ASP A 124 20.17 -0.24 24.89
CA ASP A 124 20.49 1.17 24.66
C ASP A 124 20.17 1.60 23.22
N ARG A 125 20.44 0.73 22.25
CA ARG A 125 20.10 0.97 20.83
C ARG A 125 18.59 1.08 20.62
N PHE A 126 17.81 0.17 21.22
CA PHE A 126 16.35 0.22 21.20
C PHE A 126 15.82 1.47 21.90
N ARG A 127 16.37 1.81 23.07
CA ARG A 127 15.98 3.00 23.84
C ARG A 127 16.19 4.27 23.02
N GLN A 128 17.31 4.42 22.35
CA GLN A 128 17.59 5.58 21.50
C GLN A 128 16.55 5.73 20.35
N ALA A 129 16.23 4.61 19.67
CA ALA A 129 15.23 4.62 18.62
C ALA A 129 13.83 4.96 19.17
N ASN A 130 13.47 4.41 20.33
CA ASN A 130 12.18 4.66 20.98
C ASN A 130 12.07 6.10 21.51
N ASP A 131 13.14 6.68 22.06
CA ASP A 131 13.16 8.08 22.54
C ASP A 131 12.97 9.06 21.38
N GLU A 132 13.57 8.82 20.22
CA GLU A 132 13.32 9.64 19.04
C GLU A 132 11.87 9.52 18.56
N ASN A 133 11.28 8.32 18.61
CA ASN A 133 9.86 8.12 18.31
C ASN A 133 8.97 8.90 19.30
N LEU A 134 9.23 8.76 20.59
CA LEU A 134 8.51 9.54 21.63
C LEU A 134 8.59 11.04 21.37
N LYS A 135 9.78 11.56 21.08
CA LYS A 135 10.00 12.99 20.79
C LYS A 135 9.19 13.49 19.58
N GLN A 136 9.09 12.68 18.52
CA GLN A 136 8.27 13.05 17.37
C GLN A 136 6.77 12.98 17.69
N ASN A 137 6.31 11.99 18.46
CA ASN A 137 4.93 11.88 18.91
C ASN A 137 4.55 13.08 19.81
N LEU A 138 5.41 13.47 20.75
CA LEU A 138 5.20 14.66 21.58
C LEU A 138 5.09 15.96 20.75
N LYS A 139 5.89 16.08 19.67
CA LYS A 139 5.75 17.21 18.74
C LYS A 139 4.42 17.20 17.99
N MET A 140 3.95 16.02 17.62
CA MET A 140 2.65 15.86 16.96
C MET A 140 1.52 16.27 17.90
N GLU A 141 1.51 15.73 19.12
CA GLU A 141 0.53 16.04 20.16
C GLU A 141 0.54 17.54 20.53
N SER A 142 1.71 18.13 20.76
CA SER A 142 1.81 19.55 21.08
C SER A 142 1.30 20.44 19.95
N THR A 143 1.58 20.08 18.69
CA THR A 143 1.09 20.85 17.53
C THR A 143 -0.44 20.74 17.41
N GLY A 144 -1.01 19.55 17.61
CA GLY A 144 -2.46 19.33 17.58
C GLY A 144 -3.17 20.06 18.72
N ASN A 145 -2.65 19.90 19.92
CA ASN A 145 -3.24 20.47 21.14
C ASN A 145 -3.15 21.99 21.21
N LEU A 146 -2.15 22.62 20.59
CA LEU A 146 -2.07 24.08 20.50
C LEU A 146 -2.97 24.67 19.40
N THR A 147 -3.22 23.92 18.34
CA THR A 147 -4.04 24.40 17.22
C THR A 147 -5.50 24.62 17.64
N THR A 148 -6.06 23.73 18.46
CA THR A 148 -7.46 23.82 18.90
C THR A 148 -7.74 25.06 19.74
N PRO A 149 -6.99 25.40 20.81
CA PRO A 149 -7.18 26.65 21.56
C PRO A 149 -7.00 27.90 20.71
N LEU A 150 -6.03 27.93 19.80
CA LEU A 150 -5.85 29.07 18.89
C LEU A 150 -7.11 29.33 18.06
N ILE A 151 -7.68 28.26 17.46
CA ILE A 151 -8.93 28.37 16.70
C ILE A 151 -10.07 28.86 17.63
N GLN A 152 -10.17 28.34 18.84
CA GLN A 152 -11.20 28.75 19.81
C GLN A 152 -11.10 30.22 20.17
N VAL A 153 -9.91 30.76 20.33
CA VAL A 153 -9.70 32.21 20.60
C VAL A 153 -10.21 33.04 19.41
N PHE A 154 -9.89 32.67 18.17
CA PHE A 154 -10.41 33.38 16.99
C PHE A 154 -11.94 33.27 16.86
N VAL A 155 -12.49 32.09 17.16
CA VAL A 155 -13.95 31.91 17.22
C VAL A 155 -14.58 32.77 18.29
N ALA A 156 -13.98 32.85 19.49
CA ALA A 156 -14.47 33.70 20.58
C ALA A 156 -14.44 35.21 20.20
N PHE A 157 -13.37 35.67 19.56
CA PHE A 157 -13.32 37.05 19.03
C PHE A 157 -14.39 37.28 17.95
N ALA A 158 -14.62 36.31 17.06
CA ALA A 158 -15.68 36.39 16.06
C ALA A 158 -17.06 36.51 16.72
N LEU A 159 -17.33 35.68 17.71
CA LEU A 159 -18.58 35.69 18.46
C LEU A 159 -18.77 37.01 19.21
N ALA A 160 -17.72 37.50 19.87
CA ALA A 160 -17.75 38.82 20.58
C ALA A 160 -18.02 39.97 19.61
N ALA A 161 -17.33 40.01 18.47
CA ALA A 161 -17.53 41.04 17.44
C ALA A 161 -18.95 41.00 16.86
N MET A 162 -19.46 39.83 16.56
CA MET A 162 -20.84 39.65 16.08
C MET A 162 -21.86 40.06 17.15
N SER A 163 -21.64 39.68 18.41
CA SER A 163 -22.52 40.09 19.51
C SER A 163 -22.52 41.63 19.70
N TYR A 164 -21.35 42.23 19.62
CA TYR A 164 -21.23 43.70 19.70
C TYR A 164 -21.97 44.40 18.55
N LEU A 165 -21.76 43.95 17.31
CA LEU A 165 -22.45 44.46 16.12
C LEU A 165 -23.99 44.29 16.22
N ALA A 166 -24.43 43.13 16.71
CA ALA A 166 -25.85 42.88 16.88
C ALA A 166 -26.48 43.79 17.98
N LEU A 167 -25.80 44.02 19.09
CA LEU A 167 -26.30 44.86 20.18
C LEU A 167 -26.29 46.36 19.86
N THR A 168 -25.29 46.82 19.10
CA THR A 168 -25.15 48.24 18.74
C THR A 168 -26.04 48.66 17.58
N ASN A 169 -26.38 47.73 16.64
CA ASN A 169 -27.17 48.01 15.46
C ASN A 169 -28.50 47.22 15.41
N LEU A 170 -29.09 46.94 16.58
CA LEU A 170 -30.35 46.19 16.71
C LEU A 170 -31.48 46.74 15.84
N SER A 171 -31.57 48.08 15.73
CA SER A 171 -32.56 48.76 14.89
C SER A 171 -32.33 48.62 13.39
N GLU A 172 -31.08 48.43 12.94
CA GLU A 172 -30.75 48.25 11.52
C GLU A 172 -30.71 46.77 11.07
N LEU A 173 -30.45 45.86 12.02
CA LEU A 173 -30.37 44.44 11.71
C LEU A 173 -31.72 43.73 11.69
N ASN A 174 -32.78 44.36 12.30
CA ASN A 174 -34.14 43.81 12.41
C ASN A 174 -34.19 42.32 12.82
N LEU A 175 -33.22 41.89 13.67
CA LEU A 175 -33.12 40.49 14.07
C LEU A 175 -33.83 40.28 15.43
N PRO A 176 -34.87 39.45 15.48
CA PRO A 176 -35.43 38.98 16.74
C PRO A 176 -34.35 38.22 17.54
N SER A 177 -34.39 38.30 18.87
CA SER A 177 -33.44 37.61 19.76
C SER A 177 -33.34 36.10 19.48
N GLU A 178 -34.43 35.48 19.05
CA GLU A 178 -34.51 34.06 18.66
C GLU A 178 -33.68 33.76 17.43
N SER A 179 -33.70 34.62 16.43
CA SER A 179 -32.91 34.50 15.20
C SER A 179 -31.42 34.61 15.44
N PHE A 180 -31.02 35.37 16.48
CA PHE A 180 -29.62 35.49 16.88
C PHE A 180 -29.08 34.17 17.44
N VAL A 181 -29.82 33.50 18.35
CA VAL A 181 -29.44 32.19 18.88
C VAL A 181 -29.39 31.13 17.74
N ALA A 182 -30.38 31.14 16.85
CA ALA A 182 -30.41 30.26 15.70
C ALA A 182 -29.21 30.47 14.76
N PHE A 183 -28.79 31.74 14.53
CA PHE A 183 -27.64 32.09 13.72
C PHE A 183 -26.33 31.51 14.30
N PHE A 184 -26.08 31.70 15.59
CA PHE A 184 -24.88 31.18 16.26
C PHE A 184 -24.85 29.67 16.30
N THR A 185 -26.00 29.03 16.53
CA THR A 185 -26.10 27.58 16.51
C THR A 185 -25.77 27.02 15.10
N ALA A 186 -26.35 27.60 14.06
CA ALA A 186 -26.10 27.22 12.69
C ALA A 186 -24.63 27.44 12.29
N ALA A 187 -24.04 28.56 12.68
CA ALA A 187 -22.64 28.88 12.44
C ALA A 187 -21.70 27.87 13.15
N GLY A 188 -22.01 27.51 14.40
CA GLY A 188 -21.27 26.48 15.13
C GLY A 188 -21.34 25.09 14.48
N LEU A 189 -22.52 24.74 13.95
CA LEU A 189 -22.72 23.47 13.25
C LEU A 189 -21.92 23.35 11.95
N MET A 190 -21.54 24.47 11.31
CA MET A 190 -20.70 24.46 10.09
C MET A 190 -19.28 23.97 10.33
N ALA A 191 -18.76 24.03 11.57
CA ALA A 191 -17.38 23.64 11.87
C ALA A 191 -17.09 22.15 11.54
N ARG A 192 -18.08 21.29 11.73
CA ARG A 192 -17.96 19.85 11.47
C ARG A 192 -17.86 19.53 9.97
N PRO A 193 -18.80 19.96 9.10
CA PRO A 193 -18.71 19.73 7.66
C PRO A 193 -17.46 20.34 7.05
N ILE A 194 -17.02 21.54 7.48
CA ILE A 194 -15.79 22.16 6.98
C ILE A 194 -14.57 21.26 7.28
N ARG A 195 -14.47 20.71 8.50
CA ARG A 195 -13.40 19.80 8.88
C ARG A 195 -13.43 18.50 8.08
N GLN A 196 -14.60 17.91 7.90
CA GLN A 196 -14.79 16.68 7.13
C GLN A 196 -14.41 16.87 5.66
N LEU A 197 -14.88 17.95 5.02
CA LEU A 197 -14.53 18.29 3.65
C LEU A 197 -13.04 18.59 3.48
N SER A 198 -12.40 19.22 4.47
CA SER A 198 -10.95 19.45 4.47
C SER A 198 -10.15 18.14 4.49
N SER A 199 -10.66 17.08 5.13
CA SER A 199 -10.04 15.77 5.16
C SER A 199 -10.26 14.95 3.90
N LEU A 200 -11.20 15.34 3.03
CA LEU A 200 -11.59 14.62 1.83
C LEU A 200 -10.42 14.38 0.88
N ASN A 201 -9.57 15.39 0.67
CA ASN A 201 -8.39 15.26 -0.19
C ASN A 201 -7.45 14.16 0.29
N ALA A 202 -7.22 14.05 1.60
CA ALA A 202 -6.38 13.00 2.17
C ALA A 202 -6.98 11.59 2.01
N VAL A 203 -8.31 11.47 2.06
CA VAL A 203 -9.03 10.21 1.82
C VAL A 203 -8.89 9.80 0.36
N ILE A 204 -9.12 10.74 -0.58
CA ILE A 204 -9.00 10.50 -2.02
C ILE A 204 -7.56 10.10 -2.38
N GLN A 205 -6.54 10.83 -1.89
CA GLN A 205 -5.14 10.53 -2.22
C GLN A 205 -4.71 9.15 -1.73
N ARG A 206 -5.15 8.72 -0.54
CA ARG A 206 -4.91 7.35 -0.07
C ARG A 206 -5.57 6.30 -0.94
N GLY A 207 -6.83 6.55 -1.36
CA GLY A 207 -7.54 5.66 -2.26
C GLY A 207 -6.89 5.56 -3.63
N LEU A 208 -6.40 6.68 -4.17
CA LEU A 208 -5.68 6.72 -5.46
C LEU A 208 -4.36 5.95 -5.38
N ALA A 209 -3.56 6.14 -4.35
CA ALA A 209 -2.31 5.40 -4.16
C ALA A 209 -2.56 3.89 -4.04
N ALA A 210 -3.61 3.48 -3.31
CA ALA A 210 -4.01 2.08 -3.22
C ALA A 210 -4.51 1.53 -4.56
N ALA A 211 -5.24 2.32 -5.33
CA ALA A 211 -5.71 1.94 -6.66
C ALA A 211 -4.53 1.78 -7.63
N GLU A 212 -3.57 2.70 -7.63
CA GLU A 212 -2.37 2.63 -8.46
C GLU A 212 -1.56 1.35 -8.19
N ASP A 213 -1.39 0.97 -6.92
CA ASP A 213 -0.72 -0.29 -6.54
C ASP A 213 -1.47 -1.53 -7.05
N ILE A 214 -2.80 -1.57 -6.94
CA ILE A 214 -3.62 -2.69 -7.45
C ILE A 214 -3.60 -2.73 -8.98
N PHE A 215 -3.81 -1.58 -9.66
CA PHE A 215 -3.85 -1.53 -11.11
C PHE A 215 -2.48 -1.83 -11.73
N SER A 216 -1.37 -1.42 -11.12
CA SER A 216 -0.04 -1.82 -11.58
C SER A 216 0.15 -3.34 -11.59
N THR A 217 -0.47 -4.05 -10.63
CA THR A 217 -0.47 -5.51 -10.60
C THR A 217 -1.40 -6.13 -11.65
N ILE A 218 -2.56 -5.50 -11.91
CA ILE A 218 -3.53 -5.99 -12.91
C ILE A 218 -3.01 -5.78 -14.34
N ASP A 219 -2.37 -4.65 -14.58
CA ASP A 219 -1.86 -4.24 -15.90
C ASP A 219 -0.51 -4.90 -16.26
N ASN A 220 0.14 -5.53 -15.29
CA ASN A 220 1.35 -6.29 -15.55
C ASN A 220 1.04 -7.49 -16.48
N PRO A 221 1.81 -7.68 -17.56
CA PRO A 221 1.53 -8.74 -18.53
C PRO A 221 1.50 -10.13 -17.87
N PRO A 222 0.40 -10.89 -18.05
CA PRO A 222 0.32 -12.26 -17.54
C PRO A 222 1.21 -13.21 -18.34
N GLU A 223 1.49 -14.37 -17.76
CA GLU A 223 2.09 -15.47 -18.53
C GLU A 223 1.20 -15.84 -19.73
N LYS A 224 1.82 -16.12 -20.86
CA LYS A 224 1.14 -16.44 -22.12
C LYS A 224 0.85 -17.94 -22.22
N TYR A 225 -0.25 -18.38 -21.62
CA TYR A 225 -0.61 -19.79 -21.52
C TYR A 225 -1.00 -20.42 -22.87
N ASP A 226 -1.69 -19.67 -23.72
CA ASP A 226 -2.30 -20.17 -24.95
C ASP A 226 -1.51 -19.83 -26.23
N GLU A 227 -0.36 -19.15 -26.10
CA GLU A 227 0.51 -18.86 -27.23
C GLU A 227 1.49 -20.02 -27.47
N GLY A 228 1.55 -20.50 -28.69
CA GLY A 228 2.51 -21.54 -29.11
C GLY A 228 1.89 -22.67 -29.90
N ILE A 229 2.67 -23.75 -30.09
CA ILE A 229 2.30 -24.93 -30.84
C ILE A 229 1.57 -25.91 -29.90
N ASP A 230 0.39 -26.39 -30.33
CA ASP A 230 -0.31 -27.51 -29.67
C ASP A 230 0.46 -28.81 -29.84
N ILE A 231 0.79 -29.47 -28.76
CA ILE A 231 1.38 -30.81 -28.82
C ILE A 231 0.29 -31.84 -28.64
N ASN A 232 -0.25 -32.33 -29.77
CA ASN A 232 -1.26 -33.38 -29.79
C ASN A 232 -0.70 -34.80 -29.53
N LYS A 233 0.55 -34.90 -29.04
CA LYS A 233 1.24 -36.16 -28.74
C LYS A 233 1.72 -36.18 -27.30
N THR A 234 1.66 -37.31 -26.65
CA THR A 234 2.37 -37.56 -25.41
C THR A 234 3.86 -37.37 -25.64
N LEU A 235 4.53 -36.47 -24.95
CA LEU A 235 5.97 -36.29 -25.01
C LEU A 235 6.66 -37.57 -24.48
N GLU A 236 7.70 -38.01 -25.17
CA GLU A 236 8.47 -39.19 -24.79
C GLU A 236 9.52 -38.91 -23.72
N GLY A 237 9.91 -37.63 -23.57
CA GLY A 237 10.74 -37.13 -22.48
C GLY A 237 12.23 -37.06 -22.75
N GLU A 238 12.65 -37.00 -24.04
CA GLU A 238 14.03 -36.63 -24.36
C GLU A 238 14.24 -35.12 -24.12
N VAL A 239 15.16 -34.74 -23.23
CA VAL A 239 15.47 -33.35 -22.89
C VAL A 239 16.84 -32.97 -23.42
N GLN A 240 16.92 -31.87 -24.15
CA GLN A 240 18.16 -31.28 -24.67
C GLN A 240 18.28 -29.85 -24.24
N ILE A 241 19.33 -29.53 -23.50
CA ILE A 241 19.73 -28.19 -23.07
C ILE A 241 21.00 -27.85 -23.83
N GLU A 242 21.01 -26.76 -24.61
CA GLU A 242 22.13 -26.39 -25.48
C GLU A 242 22.60 -24.97 -25.18
N ASN A 243 23.82 -24.85 -24.67
CA ASN A 243 24.51 -23.57 -24.40
C ASN A 243 23.64 -22.58 -23.61
N VAL A 244 22.94 -23.04 -22.56
CA VAL A 244 22.04 -22.21 -21.79
C VAL A 244 22.80 -21.37 -20.78
N SER A 245 22.60 -20.05 -20.85
CA SER A 245 23.01 -19.09 -19.85
C SER A 245 21.79 -18.36 -19.31
N PHE A 246 21.75 -18.15 -17.98
CA PHE A 246 20.60 -17.53 -17.33
C PHE A 246 20.99 -16.72 -16.09
N SER A 247 20.35 -15.58 -15.92
CA SER A 247 20.39 -14.72 -14.73
C SER A 247 19.00 -14.35 -14.27
N TYR A 248 18.72 -14.33 -12.97
CA TYR A 248 17.43 -13.90 -12.41
C TYR A 248 17.18 -12.39 -12.56
N SER A 249 18.23 -11.61 -12.72
CA SER A 249 18.17 -10.16 -13.02
C SER A 249 19.32 -9.81 -13.95
N HIS A 250 19.10 -8.84 -14.84
CA HIS A 250 20.15 -8.29 -15.74
C HIS A 250 21.33 -7.67 -15.00
N GLU A 251 21.15 -7.30 -13.72
CA GLU A 251 22.18 -6.71 -12.87
C GLU A 251 23.03 -7.75 -12.11
N MET A 252 22.60 -9.04 -12.13
CA MET A 252 23.26 -10.12 -11.39
C MET A 252 24.14 -10.97 -12.34
N ASP A 253 25.20 -11.52 -11.77
CA ASP A 253 26.03 -12.50 -12.47
C ASP A 253 25.17 -13.71 -12.90
N PRO A 254 25.42 -14.26 -14.11
CA PRO A 254 24.70 -15.44 -14.57
C PRO A 254 24.86 -16.66 -13.63
N VAL A 255 23.73 -17.20 -13.20
CA VAL A 255 23.65 -18.41 -12.37
C VAL A 255 23.99 -19.65 -13.19
N LEU A 256 23.57 -19.67 -14.46
CA LEU A 256 23.94 -20.68 -15.43
C LEU A 256 24.83 -20.05 -16.50
N LYS A 257 25.96 -20.68 -16.82
CA LYS A 257 26.94 -20.19 -17.80
C LYS A 257 27.20 -21.30 -18.81
N ASN A 258 26.63 -21.16 -20.00
CA ASN A 258 26.87 -22.04 -21.15
C ASN A 258 26.67 -23.55 -20.82
N ILE A 259 25.56 -23.90 -20.20
CA ILE A 259 25.25 -25.27 -19.77
C ILE A 259 24.68 -26.04 -20.92
N SER A 260 25.21 -27.27 -21.13
CA SER A 260 24.68 -28.21 -22.11
C SER A 260 24.50 -29.57 -21.44
N ILE A 261 23.27 -30.13 -21.52
CA ILE A 261 22.86 -31.41 -20.90
C ILE A 261 21.93 -32.10 -21.87
N THR A 262 22.07 -33.40 -22.00
CA THR A 262 21.13 -34.24 -22.73
C THR A 262 20.68 -35.39 -21.83
N ALA A 263 19.37 -35.57 -21.70
CA ALA A 263 18.74 -36.73 -21.06
C ALA A 263 17.89 -37.45 -22.08
N LYS A 264 18.19 -38.72 -22.32
CA LYS A 264 17.43 -39.56 -23.25
C LYS A 264 16.11 -40.03 -22.63
N LYS A 265 15.19 -40.44 -23.45
CA LYS A 265 13.94 -41.09 -23.01
C LYS A 265 14.21 -42.22 -22.01
N GLY A 266 13.54 -42.16 -20.85
CA GLY A 266 13.65 -43.13 -19.78
C GLY A 266 14.95 -43.07 -18.97
N GLU A 267 15.82 -42.12 -19.25
CA GLU A 267 17.08 -41.92 -18.51
C GLU A 267 16.84 -41.10 -17.21
N THR A 268 17.53 -41.51 -16.15
CA THR A 268 17.58 -40.75 -14.90
C THR A 268 18.86 -39.93 -14.85
N VAL A 269 18.74 -38.61 -14.79
CA VAL A 269 19.88 -37.68 -14.69
C VAL A 269 19.92 -37.05 -13.31
N ALA A 270 21.05 -37.16 -12.61
CA ALA A 270 21.28 -36.50 -11.30
C ALA A 270 22.10 -35.22 -11.47
N LEU A 271 21.56 -34.10 -11.02
CA LEU A 271 22.28 -32.82 -10.93
C LEU A 271 22.93 -32.71 -9.56
N VAL A 272 24.27 -32.77 -9.49
CA VAL A 272 25.05 -32.69 -8.25
C VAL A 272 25.88 -31.44 -8.22
N GLY A 273 26.04 -30.83 -7.02
CA GLY A 273 26.83 -29.63 -6.84
C GLY A 273 26.54 -28.92 -5.52
N LYS A 274 27.35 -27.92 -5.20
CA LYS A 274 27.19 -27.09 -3.99
C LYS A 274 25.84 -26.35 -3.98
N SER A 275 25.38 -25.91 -2.80
CA SER A 275 24.24 -25.00 -2.72
C SER A 275 24.50 -23.74 -3.58
N GLY A 276 23.49 -23.28 -4.32
CA GLY A 276 23.62 -22.12 -5.21
C GLY A 276 24.26 -22.40 -6.57
N SER A 277 24.59 -23.67 -6.91
CA SER A 277 25.21 -24.01 -8.21
C SER A 277 24.24 -24.07 -9.40
N GLY A 278 22.99 -23.60 -9.27
CA GLY A 278 22.03 -23.50 -10.37
C GLY A 278 21.19 -24.77 -10.63
N LYS A 279 21.26 -25.82 -9.79
CA LYS A 279 20.50 -27.08 -9.99
C LYS A 279 18.99 -26.84 -10.10
N SER A 280 18.42 -26.13 -9.14
CA SER A 280 16.98 -25.77 -9.15
C SER A 280 16.64 -24.84 -10.30
N THR A 281 17.56 -23.98 -10.70
CA THR A 281 17.39 -23.08 -11.84
C THR A 281 17.18 -23.84 -13.15
N ILE A 282 17.91 -24.93 -13.37
CA ILE A 282 17.73 -25.79 -14.55
C ILE A 282 16.31 -26.37 -14.58
N VAL A 283 15.82 -26.86 -13.43
CA VAL A 283 14.46 -27.41 -13.31
C VAL A 283 13.40 -26.33 -13.51
N ASN A 284 13.64 -25.12 -12.99
CA ASN A 284 12.74 -23.99 -13.18
C ASN A 284 12.65 -23.55 -14.64
N LEU A 285 13.77 -23.59 -15.39
CA LEU A 285 13.78 -23.29 -16.82
C LEU A 285 13.05 -24.36 -17.63
N LEU A 286 13.16 -25.64 -17.27
CA LEU A 286 12.42 -26.74 -17.91
C LEU A 286 10.90 -26.57 -17.77
N ASN A 287 10.42 -26.10 -16.61
CA ASN A 287 9.01 -25.77 -16.36
C ASN A 287 8.60 -24.43 -16.98
N ARG A 288 9.55 -23.74 -17.64
CA ARG A 288 9.34 -22.43 -18.24
C ARG A 288 8.75 -21.42 -17.26
N PHE A 289 9.31 -21.38 -16.03
CA PHE A 289 9.02 -20.33 -15.05
C PHE A 289 9.71 -19.01 -15.40
N TYR A 290 10.75 -19.09 -16.24
CA TYR A 290 11.51 -17.96 -16.78
C TYR A 290 11.79 -18.22 -18.27
N ASP A 291 11.52 -17.21 -19.09
CA ASP A 291 11.68 -17.28 -20.55
C ASP A 291 12.91 -16.52 -21.06
N ASP A 292 13.51 -15.67 -20.21
CA ASP A 292 14.63 -14.79 -20.57
C ASP A 292 15.97 -15.48 -20.29
N TYR A 293 16.32 -16.47 -21.13
CA TYR A 293 17.60 -17.16 -21.12
C TYR A 293 18.18 -17.23 -22.52
N GLU A 294 19.53 -17.26 -22.60
CA GLU A 294 20.28 -17.52 -23.83
C GLU A 294 20.40 -19.03 -24.06
N GLY A 295 20.62 -19.45 -25.32
CA GLY A 295 20.70 -20.84 -25.71
C GLY A 295 19.35 -21.44 -26.05
N ARG A 296 19.23 -22.79 -25.98
CA ARG A 296 18.01 -23.51 -26.35
C ARG A 296 17.72 -24.65 -25.38
N ILE A 297 16.45 -24.84 -25.09
CA ILE A 297 15.94 -26.00 -24.33
C ILE A 297 14.88 -26.65 -25.19
N ARG A 298 15.02 -27.97 -25.43
CA ARG A 298 14.10 -28.75 -26.24
C ARG A 298 13.61 -29.98 -25.46
N ILE A 299 12.36 -30.36 -25.72
CA ILE A 299 11.79 -31.64 -25.29
C ILE A 299 11.30 -32.35 -26.55
N ASP A 300 11.78 -33.56 -26.79
CA ASP A 300 11.51 -34.35 -27.99
C ASP A 300 11.71 -33.55 -29.31
N GLY A 301 12.75 -32.74 -29.36
CA GLY A 301 13.09 -31.86 -30.49
C GLY A 301 12.31 -30.55 -30.58
N TYR A 302 11.25 -30.38 -29.79
CA TYR A 302 10.47 -29.14 -29.75
C TYR A 302 11.12 -28.13 -28.81
N ASP A 303 11.32 -26.90 -29.26
CA ASP A 303 11.77 -25.76 -28.40
C ASP A 303 10.67 -25.42 -27.41
N ILE A 304 10.98 -25.45 -26.09
CA ILE A 304 9.99 -25.24 -25.05
C ILE A 304 9.37 -23.81 -25.08
N LYS A 305 10.08 -22.81 -25.63
CA LYS A 305 9.55 -21.45 -25.83
C LYS A 305 8.43 -21.38 -26.86
N LYS A 306 8.38 -22.38 -27.77
CA LYS A 306 7.37 -22.47 -28.85
C LYS A 306 6.18 -23.35 -28.50
N ILE A 307 6.26 -24.15 -27.45
CA ILE A 307 5.18 -25.02 -26.98
C ILE A 307 4.17 -24.17 -26.21
N LYS A 308 2.86 -24.45 -26.33
CA LYS A 308 1.86 -23.90 -25.42
C LYS A 308 2.23 -24.22 -23.98
N LEU A 309 2.18 -23.23 -23.09
CA LEU A 309 2.61 -23.39 -21.71
C LEU A 309 1.76 -24.43 -20.95
N THR A 310 0.46 -24.49 -21.25
CA THR A 310 -0.46 -25.55 -20.76
C THR A 310 0.00 -26.94 -21.11
N ASP A 311 0.37 -27.19 -22.38
CA ASP A 311 0.78 -28.51 -22.85
C ASP A 311 2.13 -28.90 -22.28
N LEU A 312 3.07 -27.96 -22.21
CA LEU A 312 4.37 -28.19 -21.61
C LEU A 312 4.23 -28.61 -20.13
N ARG A 313 3.50 -27.81 -19.31
CA ARG A 313 3.33 -28.09 -17.89
C ARG A 313 2.50 -29.32 -17.58
N ASN A 314 1.54 -29.68 -18.44
CA ASN A 314 0.82 -30.95 -18.36
C ASN A 314 1.70 -32.17 -18.65
N SER A 315 2.80 -31.99 -19.37
CA SER A 315 3.74 -33.05 -19.71
C SER A 315 4.86 -33.25 -18.69
N ILE A 316 4.99 -32.34 -17.70
CA ILE A 316 6.04 -32.35 -16.69
C ILE A 316 5.42 -32.54 -15.31
N SER A 317 5.89 -33.53 -14.56
CA SER A 317 5.58 -33.61 -13.12
C SER A 317 6.69 -32.99 -12.33
N TYR A 318 6.33 -32.03 -11.47
CA TYR A 318 7.28 -31.29 -10.64
C TYR A 318 7.09 -31.61 -9.16
N VAL A 319 8.16 -32.04 -8.49
CA VAL A 319 8.18 -32.25 -7.04
C VAL A 319 9.20 -31.25 -6.44
N SER A 320 8.72 -30.31 -5.64
CA SER A 320 9.58 -29.31 -4.98
C SER A 320 10.26 -29.90 -3.74
N GLN A 321 11.36 -29.28 -3.33
CA GLN A 321 12.06 -29.62 -2.08
C GLN A 321 11.17 -29.37 -0.84
N ASP A 322 10.39 -28.30 -0.85
CA ASP A 322 9.45 -27.90 0.21
C ASP A 322 8.03 -27.89 -0.38
N PRO A 323 7.31 -29.03 -0.40
CA PRO A 323 5.98 -29.10 -0.98
C PRO A 323 4.98 -28.33 -0.12
N THR A 324 4.23 -27.43 -0.74
CA THR A 324 3.13 -26.71 -0.09
C THR A 324 1.90 -27.60 -0.06
N ILE A 325 1.39 -27.91 1.12
CA ILE A 325 0.13 -28.61 1.32
C ILE A 325 -0.99 -27.61 1.47
N PHE A 326 -1.96 -27.64 0.58
CA PHE A 326 -3.15 -26.80 0.66
C PHE A 326 -4.14 -27.37 1.70
N ASN A 327 -4.91 -26.51 2.34
CA ASN A 327 -5.96 -26.92 3.28
C ASN A 327 -7.17 -27.51 2.53
N ASP A 328 -6.99 -28.71 2.01
CA ASP A 328 -7.95 -29.46 1.22
C ASP A 328 -7.76 -30.96 1.46
N THR A 329 -8.54 -31.80 0.79
CA THR A 329 -8.39 -33.26 0.88
C THR A 329 -7.04 -33.72 0.31
N VAL A 330 -6.57 -34.90 0.76
CA VAL A 330 -5.36 -35.54 0.20
C VAL A 330 -5.47 -35.70 -1.31
N LYS A 331 -6.65 -36.11 -1.82
CA LYS A 331 -6.91 -36.26 -3.23
C LYS A 331 -6.70 -34.99 -4.05
N ASN A 332 -7.09 -33.83 -3.48
CA ASN A 332 -6.96 -32.55 -4.18
C ASN A 332 -5.54 -31.95 -4.04
N ASN A 333 -4.73 -32.51 -3.14
CA ASN A 333 -3.31 -32.13 -2.98
C ASN A 333 -2.37 -32.99 -3.85
N ILE A 334 -2.86 -34.06 -4.46
CA ILE A 334 -2.18 -34.95 -5.39
C ILE A 334 -2.72 -34.73 -6.81
#